data_695f46b0ff740f582e603df7f292895f
#
_entry.id   695f46b0ff740f582e603df7f292895f
#
_cell.length_a   1.000
_cell.length_b   1.000
_cell.length_c   1.000
_cell.angle_alpha   90.00
_cell.angle_beta   90.00
_cell.angle_gamma   90.00
#
_symmetry.space_group_name_H-M   'P 1'
#
loop_
_entity.id
_entity.type
_entity.pdbx_description
1 polymer ?
#
loop_
_entity_poly.entity_id
_entity_poly.type
_entity_poly.pdbx_seq_one_letter_code
_entity_poly.pdbx_strand_id
1 'polypeptide(L)'
;VRINKPGDYVTLHHHQAVFSFVIWVKIPTDWRDEEKGFNMHPDASDFMFTYSDIMGQHHRSNFKLDKTKEGTMLFFPSDINHMVFPGYTSDDYRICIAGDLVWHSLYPDLNTEQQMYLLHEKDHYPFPSEYNPNENERPN
;
A
#
# COMPACT_ATOMS: atom_id res chain seq x y z
N VAL A 1 -6.11 -0.32 -9.73
CA VAL A 1 -5.03 0.49 -10.34
C VAL A 1 -4.91 1.77 -9.54
N ARG A 2 -3.70 2.14 -9.16
CA ARG A 2 -3.38 3.40 -8.47
C ARG A 2 -2.52 4.26 -9.38
N ILE A 3 -2.87 5.53 -9.50
CA ILE A 3 -2.17 6.54 -10.26
C ILE A 3 -1.72 7.62 -9.28
N ASN A 4 -0.43 7.78 -9.10
CA ASN A 4 0.17 8.80 -8.24
C ASN A 4 0.70 9.95 -9.11
N LYS A 5 0.29 11.16 -8.80
CA LYS A 5 0.85 12.40 -9.36
C LYS A 5 2.22 12.68 -8.76
N PRO A 6 3.03 13.53 -9.39
CA PRO A 6 4.23 14.06 -8.74
C PRO A 6 3.90 14.64 -7.36
N GLY A 7 4.70 14.29 -6.36
CA GLY A 7 4.47 14.70 -4.98
C GLY A 7 3.45 13.89 -4.17
N ASP A 8 2.66 13.03 -4.82
CA ASP A 8 1.76 12.13 -4.10
C ASP A 8 2.55 11.08 -3.31
N TYR A 9 2.06 10.77 -2.12
CA TYR A 9 2.64 9.77 -1.23
C TYR A 9 1.56 8.86 -0.66
N VAL A 10 1.99 7.76 -0.07
CA VAL A 10 1.11 6.89 0.72
C VAL A 10 1.68 6.84 2.13
N THR A 11 0.88 7.21 3.10
CA THR A 11 1.28 7.21 4.52
C THR A 11 1.59 5.79 5.00
N LEU A 12 2.29 5.69 6.13
CA LEU A 12 2.56 4.41 6.78
C LEU A 12 1.24 3.72 7.15
N HIS A 13 1.05 2.50 6.67
CA HIS A 13 -0.14 1.70 6.90
C HIS A 13 0.16 0.21 6.72
N HIS A 14 -0.79 -0.63 7.05
CA HIS A 14 -0.83 -2.07 6.78
C HIS A 14 -2.25 -2.45 6.33
N HIS A 15 -2.44 -3.68 5.88
CA HIS A 15 -3.74 -4.18 5.45
C HIS A 15 -4.17 -5.37 6.31
N GLN A 16 -5.47 -5.56 6.47
CA GLN A 16 -6.06 -6.70 7.18
C GLN A 16 -6.40 -7.83 6.21
N ALA A 17 -5.40 -8.34 5.51
CA ALA A 17 -5.52 -9.44 4.58
C ALA A 17 -4.47 -10.52 4.91
N VAL A 18 -4.34 -11.56 4.10
CA VAL A 18 -3.30 -12.57 4.27
C VAL A 18 -1.99 -12.09 3.63
N PHE A 19 -2.10 -11.64 2.38
CA PHE A 19 -1.00 -11.08 1.62
C PHE A 19 -1.45 -9.86 0.83
N SER A 20 -0.54 -8.92 0.65
CA SER A 20 -0.68 -7.78 -0.23
C SER A 20 0.32 -7.86 -1.37
N PHE A 21 0.01 -7.21 -2.49
CA PHE A 21 0.96 -7.09 -3.58
C PHE A 21 0.89 -5.71 -4.24
N VAL A 22 2.00 -5.34 -4.86
CA VAL A 22 2.09 -4.19 -5.76
C VAL A 22 2.90 -4.56 -6.99
N ILE A 23 2.40 -4.17 -8.17
CA ILE A 23 3.08 -4.32 -9.47
C ILE A 23 3.26 -2.93 -10.05
N TRP A 24 4.48 -2.52 -10.35
CA TRP A 24 4.73 -1.24 -11.00
C TRP A 24 4.54 -1.38 -12.51
N VAL A 25 3.61 -0.57 -13.05
CA VAL A 25 3.33 -0.48 -14.48
C VAL A 25 4.17 0.62 -15.13
N LYS A 26 4.34 1.74 -14.39
CA LYS A 26 5.12 2.90 -14.85
C LYS A 26 5.81 3.56 -13.67
N ILE A 27 7.10 3.76 -13.81
CA ILE A 27 7.95 4.47 -12.84
C ILE A 27 8.65 5.62 -13.57
N PRO A 28 8.20 6.87 -13.40
CA PRO A 28 8.75 8.01 -14.14
C PRO A 28 10.01 8.59 -13.50
N THR A 29 10.38 8.15 -12.32
CA THR A 29 11.51 8.65 -11.53
C THR A 29 12.64 7.64 -11.48
N ASP A 30 13.86 8.12 -11.25
CA ASP A 30 15.02 7.29 -10.90
C ASP A 30 15.46 7.68 -9.48
N TRP A 31 15.52 6.73 -8.57
CA TRP A 31 15.91 6.96 -7.19
C TRP A 31 17.28 7.66 -7.06
N ARG A 32 18.20 7.45 -8.04
CA ARG A 32 19.53 8.09 -8.03
C ARG A 32 19.45 9.59 -8.29
N ASP A 33 18.46 10.01 -9.10
CA ASP A 33 18.24 11.43 -9.38
C ASP A 33 17.45 12.09 -8.26
N GLU A 34 16.52 11.35 -7.65
CA GLU A 34 15.80 11.79 -6.46
C GLU A 34 16.75 12.08 -5.28
N GLU A 35 17.71 11.19 -5.01
CA GLU A 35 18.71 11.38 -3.95
C GLU A 35 19.60 12.61 -4.19
N LYS A 36 19.94 12.92 -5.44
CA LYS A 36 20.73 14.10 -5.78
C LYS A 36 19.93 15.40 -5.68
N GLY A 37 18.66 15.35 -6.10
CA GLY A 37 17.78 16.51 -6.18
C GLY A 37 17.28 16.97 -4.81
N PHE A 38 17.20 16.08 -3.84
CA PHE A 38 16.58 16.32 -2.54
C PHE A 38 17.45 15.81 -1.40
N ASN A 39 18.48 16.55 -1.05
CA ASN A 39 19.44 16.21 0.04
C ASN A 39 18.78 15.92 1.41
N MET A 40 17.51 16.26 1.59
CA MET A 40 16.78 16.07 2.84
C MET A 40 15.92 14.79 2.86
N HIS A 41 15.76 14.10 1.74
CA HIS A 41 14.90 12.92 1.62
C HIS A 41 15.56 11.78 0.84
N PRO A 42 16.51 11.06 1.47
CA PRO A 42 17.23 9.97 0.81
C PRO A 42 16.34 8.80 0.38
N ASP A 43 15.09 8.79 0.86
CA ASP A 43 14.10 7.77 0.57
C ASP A 43 13.06 8.23 -0.49
N ALA A 44 13.28 9.39 -1.12
CA ALA A 44 12.36 9.93 -2.13
C ALA A 44 12.09 8.91 -3.25
N SER A 45 10.83 8.80 -3.66
CA SER A 45 10.33 7.83 -4.63
C SER A 45 10.34 6.36 -4.19
N ASP A 46 10.90 6.00 -3.05
CA ASP A 46 11.00 4.61 -2.58
C ASP A 46 9.66 4.02 -2.12
N PHE A 47 9.58 2.70 -2.19
CA PHE A 47 8.63 1.91 -1.43
C PHE A 47 9.34 1.37 -0.20
N MET A 48 8.82 1.63 0.99
CA MET A 48 9.51 1.29 2.24
C MET A 48 8.64 0.39 3.12
N PHE A 49 9.26 -0.66 3.66
CA PHE A 49 8.72 -1.47 4.76
C PHE A 49 9.31 -1.03 6.09
N THR A 50 8.50 -1.10 7.16
CA THR A 50 8.98 -0.97 8.53
C THR A 50 8.55 -2.15 9.37
N TYR A 51 9.43 -2.62 10.24
CA TYR A 51 9.17 -3.74 11.14
C TYR A 51 10.01 -3.60 12.42
N SER A 52 9.59 -4.31 13.46
CA SER A 52 10.37 -4.44 14.70
C SER A 52 10.94 -5.83 14.78
N ASP A 53 12.18 -5.94 15.24
CA ASP A 53 12.78 -7.23 15.53
C ASP A 53 12.32 -7.76 16.92
N ILE A 54 12.78 -8.96 17.26
CA ILE A 54 12.47 -9.61 18.54
C ILE A 54 13.02 -8.86 19.76
N MET A 55 13.98 -7.95 19.56
CA MET A 55 14.55 -7.09 20.61
C MET A 55 13.80 -5.76 20.73
N GLY A 56 12.75 -5.54 19.93
CA GLY A 56 11.96 -4.31 19.90
C GLY A 56 12.63 -3.16 19.15
N GLN A 57 13.71 -3.41 18.42
CA GLN A 57 14.32 -2.39 17.57
C GLN A 57 13.53 -2.22 16.28
N HIS A 58 13.35 -0.96 15.88
CA HIS A 58 12.66 -0.62 14.64
C HIS A 58 13.65 -0.60 13.46
N HIS A 59 13.27 -1.31 12.43
CA HIS A 59 14.01 -1.41 11.18
C HIS A 59 13.19 -0.87 10.02
N ARG A 60 13.89 -0.46 8.96
CA ARG A 60 13.28 -0.11 7.69
C ARG A 60 14.01 -0.82 6.55
N SER A 61 13.27 -1.17 5.52
CA SER A 61 13.80 -1.77 4.29
C SER A 61 13.22 -1.03 3.10
N ASN A 62 14.09 -0.37 2.35
CA ASN A 62 13.69 0.43 1.19
C ASN A 62 13.83 -0.39 -0.09
N PHE A 63 12.77 -0.37 -0.89
CA PHE A 63 12.78 -0.86 -2.26
C PHE A 63 12.94 0.33 -3.19
N LYS A 64 14.14 0.50 -3.72
CA LYS A 64 14.52 1.59 -4.61
C LYS A 64 13.82 1.46 -5.96
N LEU A 65 13.15 2.53 -6.40
CA LEU A 65 12.39 2.52 -7.63
C LEU A 65 13.11 3.26 -8.76
N ASP A 66 13.19 2.59 -9.89
CA ASP A 66 13.58 3.14 -11.18
C ASP A 66 12.86 2.37 -12.29
N LYS A 67 13.02 2.79 -13.54
CA LYS A 67 12.37 2.17 -14.69
C LYS A 67 12.66 0.67 -14.84
N THR A 68 13.79 0.16 -14.31
CA THR A 68 14.11 -1.26 -14.37
C THR A 68 13.20 -2.13 -13.49
N LYS A 69 12.44 -1.50 -12.61
CA LYS A 69 11.46 -2.15 -11.72
C LYS A 69 10.06 -2.24 -12.33
N GLU A 70 9.83 -1.64 -13.50
CA GLU A 70 8.55 -1.83 -14.20
C GLU A 70 8.33 -3.32 -14.54
N GLY A 71 7.11 -3.80 -14.27
CA GLY A 71 6.76 -5.22 -14.35
C GLY A 71 7.16 -6.06 -13.12
N THR A 72 7.91 -5.50 -12.17
CA THR A 72 8.24 -6.20 -10.91
C THR A 72 7.02 -6.22 -9.99
N MET A 73 6.79 -7.35 -9.34
CA MET A 73 5.81 -7.51 -8.28
C MET A 73 6.52 -7.68 -6.93
N LEU A 74 6.15 -6.87 -5.94
CA LEU A 74 6.37 -7.20 -4.54
C LEU A 74 5.13 -7.91 -4.01
N PHE A 75 5.36 -9.00 -3.28
CA PHE A 75 4.33 -9.81 -2.64
C PHE A 75 4.76 -10.00 -1.19
N PHE A 76 3.92 -9.62 -0.23
CA PHE A 76 4.31 -9.55 1.18
C PHE A 76 3.12 -9.80 2.11
N PRO A 77 3.35 -10.24 3.37
CA PRO A 77 2.32 -10.32 4.38
C PRO A 77 1.63 -8.98 4.59
N SER A 78 0.30 -8.95 4.60
CA SER A 78 -0.48 -7.72 4.60
C SER A 78 -0.33 -6.87 5.86
N ASP A 79 0.02 -7.47 6.99
CA ASP A 79 0.23 -6.81 8.27
C ASP A 79 1.61 -6.14 8.43
N ILE A 80 2.50 -6.27 7.42
CA ILE A 80 3.74 -5.49 7.41
C ILE A 80 3.44 -4.03 7.09
N ASN A 81 3.84 -3.15 8.01
CA ASN A 81 3.75 -1.72 7.78
C ASN A 81 4.59 -1.27 6.60
N HIS A 82 3.97 -0.51 5.71
CA HIS A 82 4.65 0.02 4.52
C HIS A 82 4.16 1.42 4.16
N MET A 83 4.97 2.11 3.38
CA MET A 83 4.65 3.45 2.88
C MET A 83 5.32 3.69 1.53
N VAL A 84 4.87 4.72 0.83
CA VAL A 84 5.43 5.13 -0.46
C VAL A 84 5.79 6.60 -0.40
N PHE A 85 7.06 6.89 -0.61
CA PHE A 85 7.54 8.26 -0.66
C PHE A 85 7.18 8.94 -1.99
N PRO A 86 6.94 10.25 -1.96
CA PRO A 86 6.72 11.02 -3.18
C PRO A 86 8.00 11.09 -4.03
N GLY A 87 7.83 11.17 -5.34
CA GLY A 87 8.89 11.51 -6.29
C GLY A 87 8.80 12.97 -6.69
N TYR A 88 9.92 13.61 -6.97
CA TYR A 88 10.04 15.05 -7.22
C TYR A 88 10.74 15.40 -8.54
N THR A 89 11.46 14.42 -9.15
CA THR A 89 12.30 14.71 -10.32
C THR A 89 11.57 14.52 -11.65
N SER A 90 10.28 14.18 -11.63
CA SER A 90 9.45 13.99 -12.82
C SER A 90 8.07 14.61 -12.64
N ASP A 91 7.54 15.22 -13.69
CA ASP A 91 6.16 15.73 -13.76
C ASP A 91 5.16 14.64 -14.24
N ASP A 92 5.62 13.42 -14.49
CA ASP A 92 4.81 12.34 -15.01
C ASP A 92 4.26 11.44 -13.88
N TYR A 93 3.25 10.62 -14.21
CA TYR A 93 2.54 9.79 -13.24
C TYR A 93 3.26 8.46 -12.99
N ARG A 94 3.34 8.07 -11.72
CA ARG A 94 3.65 6.69 -11.33
C ARG A 94 2.35 5.87 -11.32
N ILE A 95 2.38 4.71 -11.99
CA ILE A 95 1.22 3.82 -12.12
C ILE A 95 1.56 2.46 -11.55
N CYS A 96 0.73 1.97 -10.66
CA CYS A 96 0.84 0.61 -10.14
C CYS A 96 -0.51 -0.09 -10.04
N ILE A 97 -0.47 -1.42 -9.99
CA ILE A 97 -1.59 -2.29 -9.65
C ILE A 97 -1.27 -2.83 -8.26
N ALA A 98 -2.12 -2.54 -7.31
CA ALA A 98 -2.01 -3.06 -5.96
C ALA A 98 -3.29 -3.79 -5.57
N GLY A 99 -3.19 -4.75 -4.69
CA GLY A 99 -4.33 -5.51 -4.20
C GLY A 99 -3.96 -6.43 -3.04
N ASP A 100 -4.98 -7.04 -2.47
CA ASP A 100 -4.89 -7.89 -1.31
C ASP A 100 -5.49 -9.27 -1.60
N LEU A 101 -4.85 -10.30 -1.04
CA LEU A 101 -5.38 -11.66 -1.01
C LEU A 101 -6.01 -11.91 0.35
N VAL A 102 -7.30 -12.13 0.34
CA VAL A 102 -8.07 -12.41 1.54
C VAL A 102 -8.43 -13.88 1.61
N TRP A 103 -8.58 -14.39 2.83
CA TRP A 103 -9.09 -15.74 3.01
C TRP A 103 -10.61 -15.72 2.87
N HIS A 104 -11.13 -16.37 1.86
CA HIS A 104 -12.58 -16.40 1.57
C HIS A 104 -13.43 -16.90 2.76
N SER A 105 -12.88 -17.79 3.61
CA SER A 105 -13.58 -18.31 4.79
C SER A 105 -13.74 -17.30 5.93
N LEU A 106 -13.06 -16.14 5.91
CA LEU A 106 -13.25 -15.12 6.94
C LEU A 106 -14.64 -14.50 6.88
N TYR A 107 -15.25 -14.48 5.67
CA TYR A 107 -16.58 -13.90 5.45
C TYR A 107 -17.35 -14.72 4.41
N PRO A 108 -17.71 -16.00 4.71
CA PRO A 108 -18.28 -16.92 3.74
C PRO A 108 -19.63 -16.47 3.17
N ASP A 109 -20.37 -15.65 3.93
CA ASP A 109 -21.72 -15.20 3.58
C ASP A 109 -21.73 -13.86 2.80
N LEU A 110 -20.56 -13.24 2.61
CA LEU A 110 -20.44 -11.98 1.88
C LEU A 110 -20.01 -12.21 0.43
N ASN A 111 -20.60 -11.46 -0.49
CA ASN A 111 -20.09 -11.43 -1.87
C ASN A 111 -18.74 -10.70 -1.94
N THR A 112 -18.03 -10.85 -3.05
CA THR A 112 -16.67 -10.30 -3.22
C THR A 112 -16.61 -8.77 -3.02
N GLU A 113 -17.64 -8.05 -3.46
CA GLU A 113 -17.71 -6.60 -3.31
C GLU A 113 -17.86 -6.18 -1.84
N GLN A 114 -18.72 -6.88 -1.09
CA GLN A 114 -18.90 -6.65 0.34
C GLN A 114 -17.64 -7.02 1.14
N GLN A 115 -16.93 -8.09 0.76
CA GLN A 115 -15.66 -8.48 1.38
C GLN A 115 -14.59 -7.40 1.15
N MET A 116 -14.47 -6.87 -0.06
CA MET A 116 -13.55 -5.78 -0.39
C MET A 116 -13.90 -4.49 0.35
N TYR A 117 -15.16 -4.17 0.46
CA TYR A 117 -15.63 -3.00 1.21
C TYR A 117 -15.24 -3.07 2.68
N LEU A 118 -15.49 -4.20 3.34
CA LEU A 118 -15.11 -4.40 4.75
C LEU A 118 -13.59 -4.33 4.98
N LEU A 119 -12.80 -4.82 4.04
CA LEU A 119 -11.34 -4.73 4.14
C LEU A 119 -10.85 -3.29 3.97
N HIS A 120 -11.50 -2.51 3.12
CA HIS A 120 -11.12 -1.12 2.87
C HIS A 120 -11.53 -0.18 4.00
N GLU A 121 -12.66 -0.43 4.65
CA GLU A 121 -13.15 0.38 5.77
C GLU A 121 -12.47 0.06 7.11
N LYS A 122 -11.97 -1.15 7.30
CA LYS A 122 -11.28 -1.54 8.53
C LYS A 122 -10.03 -0.74 8.83
N ASP A 123 -9.38 -0.19 7.82
CA ASP A 123 -8.23 0.70 8.02
C ASP A 123 -8.61 2.00 8.73
N HIS A 124 -9.91 2.29 8.90
CA HIS A 124 -10.41 3.55 9.44
C HIS A 124 -11.36 3.45 10.64
N TYR A 125 -11.93 2.26 10.94
CA TYR A 125 -12.86 2.10 12.07
C TYR A 125 -12.74 0.73 12.77
N PRO A 126 -12.83 0.70 14.12
CA PRO A 126 -12.98 -0.56 14.84
C PRO A 126 -14.35 -1.18 14.46
N PHE A 127 -14.39 -2.48 14.29
CA PHE A 127 -15.61 -3.23 14.00
C PHE A 127 -16.75 -2.80 14.94
N PRO A 128 -17.92 -2.47 14.42
CA PRO A 128 -19.12 -2.54 15.22
C PRO A 128 -19.32 -4.00 15.65
N SER A 129 -19.40 -4.26 16.93
CA SER A 129 -19.66 -5.60 17.49
C SER A 129 -21.03 -6.17 17.08
N GLU A 130 -21.78 -5.45 16.25
CA GLU A 130 -23.16 -5.74 15.85
C GLU A 130 -23.40 -5.50 14.36
N TYR A 131 -22.51 -6.00 13.45
CA TYR A 131 -22.83 -5.99 12.04
C TYR A 131 -23.91 -7.02 11.75
N ASN A 132 -25.11 -6.55 11.42
CA ASN A 132 -26.21 -7.39 10.94
C ASN A 132 -26.25 -7.32 9.41
N PRO A 133 -25.84 -8.39 8.69
CA PRO A 133 -25.81 -8.40 7.23
C PRO A 133 -27.20 -8.29 6.56
N ASN A 134 -28.27 -8.36 7.36
CA ASN A 134 -29.66 -8.26 6.86
C ASN A 134 -30.27 -6.85 6.98
N GLU A 135 -29.54 -5.88 7.52
CA GLU A 135 -29.99 -4.50 7.52
C GLU A 135 -29.57 -3.79 6.24
N ASN A 136 -30.44 -3.82 5.24
CA ASN A 136 -30.32 -3.14 3.94
C ASN A 136 -30.57 -1.62 4.06
N GLU A 137 -30.11 -0.93 5.07
CA GLU A 137 -30.24 0.52 5.15
C GLU A 137 -28.87 1.19 5.07
N ARG A 138 -28.59 1.79 3.90
CA ARG A 138 -27.53 2.77 3.75
C ARG A 138 -27.96 4.03 4.51
N PRO A 139 -27.17 4.55 5.45
CA PRO A 139 -27.42 5.90 5.95
C PRO A 139 -27.19 6.90 4.80
N ASN A 140 -28.14 7.80 4.59
CA ASN A 140 -28.09 8.91 3.66
C ASN A 140 -26.97 9.88 4.00
#